data_abfaa07bd606ae1e2b841a6a71213a63
#
_entry.id   abfaa07bd606ae1e2b841a6a71213a63
#
_cell.length_a   1.000
_cell.length_b   1.000
_cell.length_c   1.000
_cell.angle_alpha   90.00
_cell.angle_beta   90.00
_cell.angle_gamma   90.00
#
_symmetry.space_group_name_H-M   'P 1'
#
loop_
_entity.id
_entity.type
_entity.pdbx_description
1 polymer ?
#
loop_
_entity_poly.entity_id
_entity_poly.type
_entity_poly.pdbx_seq_one_letter_code
_entity_poly.pdbx_strand_id
1 'polypeptide(L)'
;GLHSWKAMDAYIFPDMEKMYRPELMKDLTKAADILVNAINDKIKIRVIGDYDVDGVMSSYILYRGIRMLGGEVSCRIPHRVKDGYGIRDYMVDEAADDGVGLIITCDNGISALGAAKRAKELDIKYILTDHHEVPDKDGVESIPVADAVVDPKQKACTYPYNMLCGAGVVYKLMSYIFEGKNDKSYINELLPFAAAATVCDVVPLADENRIIVSNGLKILNDTAHLKNTGMRKMIELLELSEHIKSGSLGFRIGPCINAAGRLDDASLGLKMLMTEDEKEAVKLANELITLNEERKELTAQATDDAITQIEETNALERPVLVVYLKDCHESVAGIVAGRIREKYYRPAYILTDGEKGLKGSGRSIPGYHMQQALQNCQ
;
A
#
# COMPACT_ATOMS: atom_id res chain seq x y z
N GLY A 1 12.56 11.71 19.21
CA GLY A 1 11.72 11.65 20.40
C GLY A 1 10.69 12.77 20.45
N LEU A 2 9.79 12.73 21.43
CA LEU A 2 8.74 13.74 21.60
C LEU A 2 9.33 14.96 22.33
N HIS A 3 9.31 16.12 21.68
CA HIS A 3 9.99 17.32 22.17
C HIS A 3 9.04 18.43 22.66
N SER A 4 7.72 18.20 22.68
CA SER A 4 6.74 19.18 23.17
C SER A 4 5.62 18.51 23.97
N TRP A 5 5.01 19.24 24.90
CA TRP A 5 3.84 18.79 25.63
C TRP A 5 2.70 18.38 24.69
N LYS A 6 2.45 19.12 23.63
CA LYS A 6 1.43 18.81 22.63
C LYS A 6 1.71 17.45 21.96
N ALA A 7 2.95 17.18 21.59
CA ALA A 7 3.32 15.90 20.97
C ALA A 7 3.22 14.73 21.97
N MET A 8 3.59 14.95 23.25
CA MET A 8 3.43 13.96 24.31
C MET A 8 1.96 13.66 24.59
N ASP A 9 1.12 14.69 24.69
CA ASP A 9 -0.32 14.56 24.91
C ASP A 9 -1.00 13.82 23.76
N ALA A 10 -0.69 14.14 22.50
CA ALA A 10 -1.20 13.42 21.34
C ALA A 10 -0.73 11.96 21.30
N TYR A 11 0.48 11.68 21.76
CA TYR A 11 1.02 10.32 21.81
C TYR A 11 0.35 9.47 22.90
N ILE A 12 0.10 10.01 24.08
CA ILE A 12 -0.51 9.31 25.22
C ILE A 12 -2.02 9.17 25.01
N PHE A 13 -2.65 10.24 24.53
CA PHE A 13 -4.10 10.34 24.30
C PHE A 13 -4.37 10.58 22.80
N PRO A 14 -4.27 9.53 21.97
CA PRO A 14 -4.44 9.64 20.51
C PRO A 14 -5.93 9.79 20.14
N ASP A 15 -6.43 11.02 20.27
CA ASP A 15 -7.80 11.38 19.95
C ASP A 15 -7.92 11.79 18.48
N MET A 16 -9.02 11.37 17.81
CA MET A 16 -9.33 11.73 16.43
C MET A 16 -9.46 13.26 16.24
N GLU A 17 -9.88 13.99 17.25
CA GLU A 17 -10.00 15.46 17.21
C GLU A 17 -8.64 16.17 17.09
N LYS A 18 -7.52 15.46 17.38
CA LYS A 18 -6.17 15.99 17.25
C LYS A 18 -5.58 15.81 15.84
N MET A 19 -6.30 15.16 14.94
CA MET A 19 -5.88 15.06 13.54
C MET A 19 -5.86 16.43 12.86
N TYR A 20 -4.89 16.63 11.97
CA TYR A 20 -4.83 17.86 11.19
C TYR A 20 -6.00 17.95 10.21
N ARG A 21 -6.41 19.17 9.92
CA ARG A 21 -7.48 19.45 8.96
C ARG A 21 -7.07 18.96 7.55
N PRO A 22 -7.90 18.11 6.90
CA PRO A 22 -7.55 17.52 5.60
C PRO A 22 -7.26 18.55 4.51
N GLU A 23 -7.96 19.67 4.51
CA GLU A 23 -7.84 20.75 3.51
C GLU A 23 -6.47 21.46 3.53
N LEU A 24 -5.63 21.22 4.52
CA LEU A 24 -4.23 21.68 4.51
C LEU A 24 -3.37 20.89 3.52
N MET A 25 -3.84 19.70 3.10
CA MET A 25 -3.14 18.90 2.12
C MET A 25 -3.42 19.45 0.72
N LYS A 26 -2.34 19.72 -0.01
CA LYS A 26 -2.42 20.31 -1.36
C LYS A 26 -3.34 19.50 -2.26
N ASP A 27 -4.18 20.19 -3.03
CA ASP A 27 -5.17 19.65 -3.96
C ASP A 27 -6.25 18.73 -3.36
N LEU A 28 -6.28 18.48 -2.04
CA LEU A 28 -7.26 17.56 -1.43
C LEU A 28 -8.70 18.06 -1.62
N THR A 29 -8.96 19.35 -1.40
CA THR A 29 -10.29 19.94 -1.62
C THR A 29 -10.71 19.85 -3.08
N LYS A 30 -9.79 20.11 -4.01
CA LYS A 30 -10.02 19.98 -5.44
C LYS A 30 -10.33 18.54 -5.83
N ALA A 31 -9.57 17.57 -5.29
CA ALA A 31 -9.84 16.15 -5.51
C ALA A 31 -11.22 15.75 -4.98
N ALA A 32 -11.60 16.24 -3.79
CA ALA A 32 -12.91 15.99 -3.20
C ALA A 32 -14.04 16.54 -4.08
N ASP A 33 -13.91 17.78 -4.59
CA ASP A 33 -14.90 18.40 -5.48
C ASP A 33 -15.06 17.61 -6.77
N ILE A 34 -13.95 17.20 -7.42
CA ILE A 34 -13.99 16.39 -8.64
C ILE A 34 -14.70 15.05 -8.36
N LEU A 35 -14.36 14.38 -7.27
CA LEU A 35 -14.94 13.09 -6.89
C LEU A 35 -16.45 13.22 -6.61
N VAL A 36 -16.86 14.22 -5.82
CA VAL A 36 -18.28 14.44 -5.49
C VAL A 36 -19.08 14.79 -6.74
N ASN A 37 -18.56 15.63 -7.63
CA ASN A 37 -19.21 15.95 -8.88
C ASN A 37 -19.36 14.70 -9.78
N ALA A 38 -18.32 13.88 -9.90
CA ALA A 38 -18.38 12.63 -10.66
C ALA A 38 -19.45 11.67 -10.11
N ILE A 39 -19.58 11.57 -8.78
CA ILE A 39 -20.63 10.75 -8.14
C ILE A 39 -22.03 11.32 -8.45
N ASN A 40 -22.23 12.63 -8.31
CA ASN A 40 -23.51 13.30 -8.58
C ASN A 40 -23.93 13.17 -10.06
N ASP A 41 -22.98 13.25 -10.96
CA ASP A 41 -23.18 13.13 -12.42
C ASP A 41 -23.25 11.68 -12.91
N LYS A 42 -23.15 10.69 -11.98
CA LYS A 42 -23.16 9.24 -12.24
C LYS A 42 -22.07 8.80 -13.22
N ILE A 43 -20.92 9.45 -13.17
CA ILE A 43 -19.74 9.08 -13.94
C ILE A 43 -19.15 7.79 -13.35
N LYS A 44 -18.81 6.84 -14.22
CA LYS A 44 -18.11 5.62 -13.80
C LYS A 44 -16.70 5.96 -13.31
N ILE A 45 -16.35 5.44 -12.15
CA ILE A 45 -15.07 5.70 -11.50
C ILE A 45 -14.23 4.42 -11.49
N ARG A 46 -12.94 4.53 -11.82
CA ARG A 46 -11.96 3.47 -11.68
C ARG A 46 -10.94 3.83 -10.62
N VAL A 47 -10.85 3.02 -9.58
CA VAL A 47 -9.75 3.08 -8.60
C VAL A 47 -8.62 2.17 -9.08
N ILE A 48 -7.39 2.68 -9.12
CA ILE A 48 -6.20 1.90 -9.46
C ILE A 48 -5.23 1.99 -8.29
N GLY A 49 -5.11 0.88 -7.54
CA GLY A 49 -4.22 0.76 -6.38
C GLY A 49 -2.86 0.17 -6.71
N ASP A 50 -2.13 -0.23 -5.67
CA ASP A 50 -0.96 -1.09 -5.79
C ASP A 50 -1.25 -2.49 -5.23
N TYR A 51 -0.30 -3.42 -5.42
CA TYR A 51 -0.46 -4.85 -5.14
C TYR A 51 -0.12 -5.24 -3.70
N ASP A 52 0.32 -4.33 -2.85
CA ASP A 52 0.61 -4.61 -1.44
C ASP A 52 -0.55 -4.23 -0.52
N VAL A 53 -0.34 -4.37 0.80
CA VAL A 53 -1.40 -4.09 1.78
C VAL A 53 -1.86 -2.65 1.72
N ASP A 54 -0.95 -1.68 1.55
CA ASP A 54 -1.33 -0.27 1.51
C ASP A 54 -2.17 0.03 0.28
N GLY A 55 -1.76 -0.45 -0.91
CA GLY A 55 -2.53 -0.30 -2.14
C GLY A 55 -3.89 -1.00 -2.09
N VAL A 56 -3.96 -2.22 -1.55
CA VAL A 56 -5.23 -2.96 -1.38
C VAL A 56 -6.17 -2.25 -0.40
N MET A 57 -5.66 -1.80 0.76
CA MET A 57 -6.47 -1.09 1.75
C MET A 57 -6.90 0.29 1.27
N SER A 58 -6.02 1.02 0.59
CA SER A 58 -6.32 2.29 -0.07
C SER A 58 -7.44 2.14 -1.09
N SER A 59 -7.34 1.11 -1.93
CA SER A 59 -8.37 0.78 -2.93
C SER A 59 -9.70 0.47 -2.28
N TYR A 60 -9.70 -0.31 -1.19
CA TYR A 60 -10.91 -0.62 -0.45
C TYR A 60 -11.54 0.62 0.20
N ILE A 61 -10.74 1.49 0.80
CA ILE A 61 -11.23 2.74 1.41
C ILE A 61 -11.94 3.60 0.37
N LEU A 62 -11.33 3.80 -0.81
CA LEU A 62 -11.96 4.53 -1.91
C LEU A 62 -13.22 3.83 -2.43
N TYR A 63 -13.13 2.52 -2.70
CA TYR A 63 -14.27 1.72 -3.15
C TYR A 63 -15.45 1.84 -2.19
N ARG A 64 -15.21 1.55 -0.91
CA ARG A 64 -16.27 1.59 0.12
C ARG A 64 -16.84 3.00 0.30
N GLY A 65 -15.97 3.99 0.39
CA GLY A 65 -16.38 5.40 0.55
C GLY A 65 -17.21 5.90 -0.64
N ILE A 66 -16.78 5.62 -1.89
CA ILE A 66 -17.54 5.99 -3.09
C ILE A 66 -18.89 5.26 -3.13
N ARG A 67 -18.95 3.98 -2.78
CA ARG A 67 -20.20 3.21 -2.68
C ARG A 67 -21.13 3.79 -1.63
N MET A 68 -20.63 4.17 -0.45
CA MET A 68 -21.43 4.82 0.61
C MET A 68 -22.02 6.15 0.14
N LEU A 69 -21.33 6.85 -0.77
CA LEU A 69 -21.81 8.10 -1.37
C LEU A 69 -22.74 7.87 -2.58
N GLY A 70 -23.01 6.62 -2.96
CA GLY A 70 -23.88 6.24 -4.07
C GLY A 70 -23.20 6.26 -5.45
N GLY A 71 -21.86 6.30 -5.51
CA GLY A 71 -21.10 6.29 -6.74
C GLY A 71 -20.97 4.89 -7.38
N GLU A 72 -20.80 4.85 -8.70
CA GLU A 72 -20.47 3.65 -9.47
C GLU A 72 -18.95 3.55 -9.57
N VAL A 73 -18.37 2.51 -8.97
CA VAL A 73 -16.92 2.35 -8.86
C VAL A 73 -16.47 0.93 -9.12
N SER A 74 -15.37 0.81 -9.85
CA SER A 74 -14.61 -0.42 -10.07
C SER A 74 -13.16 -0.24 -9.62
N CYS A 75 -12.49 -1.36 -9.34
CA CYS A 75 -11.10 -1.34 -8.90
C CYS A 75 -10.22 -2.19 -9.81
N ARG A 76 -8.97 -1.75 -9.99
CA ARG A 76 -7.91 -2.46 -10.70
C ARG A 76 -6.67 -2.48 -9.84
N ILE A 77 -6.12 -3.68 -9.59
CA ILE A 77 -4.82 -3.85 -8.93
C ILE A 77 -3.84 -4.34 -10.00
N PRO A 78 -2.67 -3.73 -10.17
CA PRO A 78 -1.65 -4.19 -11.10
C PRO A 78 -1.07 -5.53 -10.65
N HIS A 79 -0.71 -6.38 -11.60
CA HIS A 79 -0.02 -7.63 -11.31
C HIS A 79 1.46 -7.38 -11.11
N ARG A 80 2.00 -7.71 -9.93
CA ARG A 80 3.37 -7.41 -9.51
C ARG A 80 4.45 -7.78 -10.52
N VAL A 81 4.35 -8.97 -11.12
CA VAL A 81 5.37 -9.51 -12.04
C VAL A 81 5.18 -8.99 -13.46
N LYS A 82 3.93 -9.00 -13.97
CA LYS A 82 3.62 -8.62 -15.36
C LYS A 82 3.62 -7.12 -15.58
N ASP A 83 2.98 -6.38 -14.68
CA ASP A 83 2.74 -4.93 -14.83
C ASP A 83 3.81 -4.10 -14.12
N GLY A 84 4.39 -4.67 -13.05
CA GLY A 84 5.29 -3.96 -12.15
C GLY A 84 4.51 -3.05 -11.19
N TYR A 85 5.18 -2.00 -10.71
CA TYR A 85 4.61 -1.08 -9.72
C TYR A 85 3.74 -0.01 -10.38
N GLY A 86 2.53 0.19 -9.85
CA GLY A 86 1.64 1.30 -10.13
C GLY A 86 0.94 1.27 -11.49
N ILE A 87 0.23 2.34 -11.78
CA ILE A 87 -0.58 2.50 -13.00
C ILE A 87 0.29 2.52 -14.26
N ARG A 88 -0.21 1.89 -15.34
CA ARG A 88 0.37 1.86 -16.69
C ARG A 88 -0.59 2.46 -17.72
N ASP A 89 -0.04 2.93 -18.86
CA ASP A 89 -0.81 3.58 -19.93
C ASP A 89 -1.94 2.67 -20.43
N TYR A 90 -1.69 1.37 -20.63
CA TYR A 90 -2.71 0.43 -21.08
C TYR A 90 -3.89 0.26 -20.10
N MET A 91 -3.68 0.48 -18.78
CA MET A 91 -4.78 0.46 -17.79
C MET A 91 -5.71 1.67 -17.95
N VAL A 92 -5.17 2.77 -18.48
CA VAL A 92 -5.97 3.93 -18.85
C VAL A 92 -6.78 3.64 -20.11
N ASP A 93 -6.20 2.92 -21.08
CA ASP A 93 -6.92 2.45 -22.29
C ASP A 93 -8.05 1.48 -21.89
N GLU A 94 -7.79 0.50 -21.03
CA GLU A 94 -8.82 -0.39 -20.47
C GLU A 94 -9.96 0.40 -19.79
N ALA A 95 -9.63 1.44 -19.03
CA ALA A 95 -10.63 2.28 -18.39
C ALA A 95 -11.49 3.06 -19.40
N ALA A 96 -10.88 3.55 -20.47
CA ALA A 96 -11.60 4.23 -21.57
C ALA A 96 -12.57 3.27 -22.27
N ASP A 97 -12.13 2.06 -22.58
CA ASP A 97 -12.95 1.02 -23.23
C ASP A 97 -14.15 0.62 -22.36
N ASP A 98 -14.00 0.65 -21.03
CA ASP A 98 -15.06 0.38 -20.05
C ASP A 98 -16.00 1.60 -19.83
N GLY A 99 -15.75 2.73 -20.49
CA GLY A 99 -16.53 3.95 -20.36
C GLY A 99 -16.34 4.67 -19.03
N VAL A 100 -15.16 4.55 -18.42
CA VAL A 100 -14.77 5.24 -17.19
C VAL A 100 -14.49 6.71 -17.50
N GLY A 101 -15.09 7.63 -16.76
CA GLY A 101 -14.84 9.06 -16.90
C GLY A 101 -13.97 9.68 -15.82
N LEU A 102 -13.67 8.94 -14.76
CA LEU A 102 -12.76 9.36 -13.69
C LEU A 102 -11.87 8.21 -13.23
N ILE A 103 -10.57 8.39 -13.29
CA ILE A 103 -9.57 7.51 -12.66
C ILE A 103 -9.07 8.15 -11.37
N ILE A 104 -8.97 7.34 -10.31
CA ILE A 104 -8.32 7.71 -9.06
C ILE A 104 -7.23 6.68 -8.79
N THR A 105 -5.96 7.11 -8.72
CA THR A 105 -4.90 6.24 -8.19
C THR A 105 -4.78 6.38 -6.68
N CYS A 106 -4.33 5.32 -6.02
CA CYS A 106 -4.03 5.34 -4.60
C CYS A 106 -2.81 4.47 -4.30
N ASP A 107 -1.91 5.00 -3.47
CA ASP A 107 -0.63 4.38 -3.14
C ASP A 107 0.28 4.18 -4.36
N ASN A 108 0.03 4.92 -5.41
CA ASN A 108 0.85 4.98 -6.61
C ASN A 108 0.46 6.17 -7.49
N GLY A 109 1.28 6.43 -8.49
CA GLY A 109 0.95 7.39 -9.53
C GLY A 109 1.90 8.57 -9.60
N ILE A 110 2.56 8.97 -8.52
CA ILE A 110 3.41 10.17 -8.49
C ILE A 110 4.58 10.12 -9.48
N SER A 111 4.98 8.93 -9.90
CA SER A 111 6.01 8.72 -10.94
C SER A 111 5.43 8.36 -12.31
N ALA A 112 4.10 8.22 -12.45
CA ALA A 112 3.45 7.69 -13.65
C ALA A 112 3.07 8.80 -14.66
N LEU A 113 4.07 9.52 -15.19
CA LEU A 113 3.88 10.63 -16.13
C LEU A 113 3.14 10.22 -17.39
N GLY A 114 3.40 9.00 -17.91
CA GLY A 114 2.76 8.44 -19.11
C GLY A 114 1.26 8.28 -18.93
N ALA A 115 0.85 7.59 -17.86
CA ALA A 115 -0.55 7.32 -17.56
C ALA A 115 -1.38 8.61 -17.38
N ALA A 116 -0.82 9.61 -16.68
CA ALA A 116 -1.48 10.91 -16.53
C ALA A 116 -1.66 11.63 -17.88
N LYS A 117 -0.63 11.60 -18.75
CA LYS A 117 -0.71 12.13 -20.10
C LYS A 117 -1.75 11.37 -20.91
N ARG A 118 -1.78 10.04 -20.83
CA ARG A 118 -2.73 9.19 -21.55
C ARG A 118 -4.18 9.46 -21.12
N ALA A 119 -4.43 9.63 -19.82
CA ALA A 119 -5.74 9.98 -19.30
C ALA A 119 -6.24 11.32 -19.91
N LYS A 120 -5.35 12.32 -19.98
CA LYS A 120 -5.66 13.60 -20.61
C LYS A 120 -5.95 13.49 -22.11
N GLU A 121 -5.21 12.65 -22.84
CA GLU A 121 -5.44 12.39 -24.28
C GLU A 121 -6.81 11.77 -24.55
N LEU A 122 -7.31 10.96 -23.61
CA LEU A 122 -8.60 10.27 -23.69
C LEU A 122 -9.76 11.04 -23.01
N ASP A 123 -9.52 12.26 -22.56
CA ASP A 123 -10.48 13.12 -21.85
C ASP A 123 -11.07 12.47 -20.58
N ILE A 124 -10.27 11.61 -19.92
CA ILE A 124 -10.61 11.00 -18.64
C ILE A 124 -10.07 11.89 -17.52
N LYS A 125 -10.94 12.27 -16.58
CA LYS A 125 -10.51 12.97 -15.36
C LYS A 125 -9.57 12.10 -14.54
N TYR A 126 -8.52 12.71 -13.96
CA TYR A 126 -7.51 11.98 -13.24
C TYR A 126 -7.19 12.61 -11.89
N ILE A 127 -7.49 11.90 -10.81
CA ILE A 127 -7.08 12.23 -9.46
C ILE A 127 -5.94 11.28 -9.08
N LEU A 128 -4.83 11.85 -8.64
CA LEU A 128 -3.70 11.10 -8.11
C LEU A 128 -3.66 11.27 -6.60
N THR A 129 -3.70 10.15 -5.85
CA THR A 129 -3.41 10.13 -4.42
C THR A 129 -2.23 9.21 -4.15
N ASP A 130 -1.18 9.73 -3.53
CA ASP A 130 0.06 8.99 -3.29
C ASP A 130 0.74 9.50 -2.01
N HIS A 131 1.77 8.80 -1.57
CA HIS A 131 2.60 9.16 -0.42
C HIS A 131 4.09 8.91 -0.65
N HIS A 132 4.46 8.48 -1.86
CA HIS A 132 5.84 8.20 -2.23
C HIS A 132 6.63 9.49 -2.48
N GLU A 133 7.96 9.37 -2.46
CA GLU A 133 8.82 10.52 -2.75
C GLU A 133 8.57 11.04 -4.17
N VAL A 134 8.34 12.34 -4.28
CA VAL A 134 8.14 13.00 -5.57
C VAL A 134 9.47 12.99 -6.33
N PRO A 135 9.53 12.44 -7.56
CA PRO A 135 10.74 12.46 -8.35
C PRO A 135 11.28 13.90 -8.55
N ASP A 136 12.52 14.12 -8.19
CA ASP A 136 13.18 15.41 -8.26
C ASP A 136 14.45 15.30 -9.12
N LYS A 137 14.62 16.24 -10.03
CA LYS A 137 15.86 16.40 -10.78
C LYS A 137 16.33 17.85 -10.67
N ASP A 138 17.51 18.03 -10.12
CA ASP A 138 18.14 19.35 -9.96
C ASP A 138 17.25 20.37 -9.21
N GLY A 139 16.47 19.91 -8.23
CA GLY A 139 15.58 20.75 -7.43
C GLY A 139 14.19 20.99 -8.03
N VAL A 140 13.90 20.42 -9.21
CA VAL A 140 12.61 20.51 -9.89
C VAL A 140 11.85 19.21 -9.76
N GLU A 141 10.67 19.26 -9.11
CA GLU A 141 9.78 18.11 -8.99
C GLU A 141 9.16 17.74 -10.34
N SER A 142 9.15 16.44 -10.64
CA SER A 142 8.49 15.89 -11.82
C SER A 142 7.12 15.35 -11.42
N ILE A 143 6.10 16.22 -11.48
CA ILE A 143 4.72 15.90 -11.07
C ILE A 143 3.88 15.54 -12.28
N PRO A 144 3.10 14.43 -12.28
CA PRO A 144 2.18 14.08 -13.36
C PRO A 144 1.12 15.16 -13.60
N VAL A 145 0.72 15.34 -14.87
CA VAL A 145 -0.33 16.29 -15.24
C VAL A 145 -1.70 15.66 -14.98
N ALA A 146 -2.17 15.78 -13.74
CA ALA A 146 -3.48 15.29 -13.29
C ALA A 146 -4.42 16.47 -12.97
N ASP A 147 -5.72 16.19 -12.88
CA ASP A 147 -6.71 17.20 -12.46
C ASP A 147 -6.48 17.59 -10.97
N ALA A 148 -6.07 16.65 -10.13
CA ALA A 148 -5.63 16.90 -8.77
C ALA A 148 -4.50 15.94 -8.37
N VAL A 149 -3.50 16.42 -7.64
CA VAL A 149 -2.38 15.62 -7.11
C VAL A 149 -2.31 15.79 -5.60
N VAL A 150 -2.77 14.77 -4.89
CA VAL A 150 -2.83 14.73 -3.43
C VAL A 150 -1.69 13.86 -2.93
N ASP A 151 -0.59 14.49 -2.59
CA ASP A 151 0.58 13.83 -2.00
C ASP A 151 1.22 14.80 -0.99
N PRO A 152 1.31 14.41 0.30
CA PRO A 152 1.85 15.28 1.34
C PRO A 152 3.35 15.55 1.21
N LYS A 153 4.08 14.81 0.36
CA LYS A 153 5.53 14.99 0.14
C LYS A 153 5.87 15.99 -0.94
N GLN A 154 4.90 16.54 -1.68
CA GLN A 154 5.17 17.64 -2.61
C GLN A 154 5.77 18.84 -1.86
N LYS A 155 6.80 19.47 -2.41
CA LYS A 155 7.42 20.67 -1.83
C LYS A 155 6.44 21.81 -1.56
N ALA A 156 5.43 21.94 -2.41
CA ALA A 156 4.38 22.95 -2.29
C ALA A 156 3.24 22.55 -1.32
N CYS A 157 3.28 21.36 -0.71
CA CYS A 157 2.29 20.92 0.25
C CYS A 157 2.62 21.49 1.63
N THR A 158 1.62 22.10 2.28
CA THR A 158 1.76 22.68 3.63
C THR A 158 1.18 21.79 4.72
N TYR A 159 0.83 20.55 4.39
CA TYR A 159 0.30 19.60 5.36
C TYR A 159 1.34 19.31 6.45
N PRO A 160 0.97 19.42 7.75
CA PRO A 160 1.98 19.37 8.82
C PRO A 160 2.66 18.02 9.01
N TYR A 161 2.06 16.92 8.51
CA TYR A 161 2.56 15.57 8.67
C TYR A 161 2.60 14.81 7.34
N ASN A 162 3.79 14.65 6.78
CA ASN A 162 4.00 14.04 5.47
C ASN A 162 4.35 12.53 5.49
N MET A 163 4.21 11.87 6.66
CA MET A 163 4.54 10.46 6.84
C MET A 163 3.29 9.55 6.89
N LEU A 164 2.20 9.99 6.29
CA LEU A 164 1.04 9.12 6.08
C LEU A 164 1.38 8.07 5.03
N CYS A 165 0.82 6.85 5.14
CA CYS A 165 0.79 5.88 4.05
C CYS A 165 -0.32 6.23 3.03
N GLY A 166 -0.37 5.54 1.88
CA GLY A 166 -1.39 5.79 0.85
C GLY A 166 -2.82 5.69 1.38
N ALA A 167 -3.10 4.67 2.21
CA ALA A 167 -4.41 4.52 2.86
C ALA A 167 -4.72 5.67 3.85
N GLY A 168 -3.71 6.23 4.49
CA GLY A 168 -3.84 7.42 5.31
C GLY A 168 -4.26 8.64 4.48
N VAL A 169 -3.65 8.83 3.32
CA VAL A 169 -3.97 9.92 2.39
C VAL A 169 -5.42 9.81 1.88
N VAL A 170 -5.82 8.63 1.39
CA VAL A 170 -7.20 8.44 0.90
C VAL A 170 -8.23 8.49 2.04
N TYR A 171 -7.86 8.05 3.25
CA TYR A 171 -8.71 8.22 4.43
C TYR A 171 -8.97 9.71 4.72
N LYS A 172 -7.95 10.56 4.63
CA LYS A 172 -8.10 12.03 4.80
C LYS A 172 -9.00 12.63 3.71
N LEU A 173 -8.88 12.19 2.46
CA LEU A 173 -9.77 12.62 1.38
C LEU A 173 -11.23 12.25 1.67
N MET A 174 -11.48 11.00 2.05
CA MET A 174 -12.84 10.53 2.36
C MET A 174 -13.39 11.19 3.62
N SER A 175 -12.58 11.36 4.68
CA SER A 175 -13.02 12.05 5.88
C SER A 175 -13.50 13.47 5.60
N TYR A 176 -12.78 14.23 4.77
CA TYR A 176 -13.18 15.57 4.36
C TYR A 176 -14.56 15.59 3.69
N ILE A 177 -14.81 14.64 2.78
CA ILE A 177 -16.09 14.55 2.04
C ILE A 177 -17.24 14.22 3.02
N PHE A 178 -17.05 13.23 3.90
CA PHE A 178 -18.09 12.81 4.85
C PHE A 178 -18.36 13.85 5.94
N GLU A 179 -17.33 14.50 6.47
CA GLU A 179 -17.47 15.58 7.45
C GLU A 179 -18.20 16.77 6.86
N GLY A 180 -17.97 17.11 5.61
CA GLY A 180 -18.74 18.12 4.87
C GLY A 180 -20.24 17.81 4.77
N LYS A 181 -20.62 16.53 4.94
CA LYS A 181 -22.02 16.05 4.99
C LYS A 181 -22.52 15.82 6.42
N ASN A 182 -21.73 16.13 7.44
CA ASN A 182 -22.00 15.82 8.87
C ASN A 182 -22.23 14.31 9.12
N ASP A 183 -21.62 13.45 8.30
CA ASP A 183 -21.70 11.99 8.44
C ASP A 183 -20.40 11.45 9.04
N LYS A 184 -20.49 10.84 10.22
CA LYS A 184 -19.35 10.20 10.92
C LYS A 184 -19.33 8.67 10.77
N SER A 185 -20.24 8.08 9.98
CA SER A 185 -20.31 6.63 9.78
C SER A 185 -19.05 6.07 9.12
N TYR A 186 -18.35 6.88 8.32
CA TYR A 186 -17.11 6.53 7.65
C TYR A 186 -16.00 6.08 8.61
N ILE A 187 -16.00 6.59 9.85
CA ILE A 187 -14.95 6.26 10.83
C ILE A 187 -14.92 4.74 11.05
N ASN A 188 -16.05 4.12 11.36
CA ASN A 188 -16.14 2.69 11.59
C ASN A 188 -15.97 1.86 10.32
N GLU A 189 -16.29 2.43 9.16
CA GLU A 189 -16.21 1.74 7.87
C GLU A 189 -14.80 1.77 7.27
N LEU A 190 -14.03 2.85 7.46
CA LEU A 190 -12.80 3.09 6.73
C LEU A 190 -11.54 3.11 7.60
N LEU A 191 -11.64 3.60 8.84
CA LEU A 191 -10.47 3.76 9.72
C LEU A 191 -9.74 2.45 10.05
N PRO A 192 -10.40 1.29 10.23
CA PRO A 192 -9.72 0.02 10.46
C PRO A 192 -8.71 -0.35 9.36
N PHE A 193 -9.03 -0.01 8.11
CA PHE A 193 -8.21 -0.31 6.93
C PHE A 193 -7.03 0.66 6.82
N ALA A 194 -7.26 1.95 7.09
CA ALA A 194 -6.17 2.92 7.19
C ALA A 194 -5.18 2.53 8.30
N ALA A 195 -5.68 2.03 9.44
CA ALA A 195 -4.83 1.55 10.53
C ALA A 195 -4.02 0.31 10.15
N ALA A 196 -4.64 -0.66 9.46
CA ALA A 196 -3.95 -1.87 8.99
C ALA A 196 -2.85 -1.54 7.99
N ALA A 197 -3.15 -0.69 7.02
CA ALA A 197 -2.19 -0.21 6.02
C ALA A 197 -1.02 0.54 6.68
N THR A 198 -1.30 1.51 7.56
CA THR A 198 -0.27 2.29 8.28
C THR A 198 0.74 1.40 8.99
N VAL A 199 0.28 0.29 9.61
CA VAL A 199 1.18 -0.66 10.27
C VAL A 199 1.97 -1.48 9.25
N CYS A 200 1.33 -1.91 8.16
CA CYS A 200 1.94 -2.82 7.18
C CYS A 200 2.93 -2.13 6.25
N ASP A 201 2.72 -0.85 5.96
CA ASP A 201 3.64 0.00 5.19
C ASP A 201 4.87 0.47 6.01
N VAL A 202 4.87 0.13 7.31
CA VAL A 202 6.01 0.38 8.21
C VAL A 202 6.35 1.88 8.34
N VAL A 203 5.40 2.76 8.13
CA VAL A 203 5.57 4.19 8.40
C VAL A 203 5.63 4.47 9.92
N PRO A 204 6.27 5.57 10.35
CA PRO A 204 6.41 5.88 11.77
C PRO A 204 5.07 5.95 12.50
N LEU A 205 4.90 5.16 13.57
CA LEU A 205 3.70 5.20 14.43
C LEU A 205 3.75 6.38 15.41
N ALA A 206 3.85 7.58 14.85
CA ALA A 206 3.88 8.86 15.56
C ALA A 206 2.82 9.79 14.97
N ASP A 207 2.52 10.87 15.68
CA ASP A 207 1.59 11.90 15.22
C ASP A 207 0.25 11.32 14.73
N GLU A 208 -0.26 11.67 13.54
CA GLU A 208 -1.52 11.16 12.99
C GLU A 208 -1.53 9.66 12.78
N ASN A 209 -0.42 9.04 12.37
CA ASN A 209 -0.34 7.59 12.21
C ASN A 209 -0.65 6.85 13.51
N ARG A 210 -0.20 7.37 14.65
CA ARG A 210 -0.54 6.82 15.95
C ARG A 210 -2.03 6.97 16.27
N ILE A 211 -2.63 8.12 15.94
CA ILE A 211 -4.07 8.37 16.13
C ILE A 211 -4.88 7.39 15.30
N ILE A 212 -4.55 7.24 14.00
CA ILE A 212 -5.19 6.31 13.06
C ILE A 212 -5.10 4.87 13.60
N VAL A 213 -3.89 4.42 13.93
CA VAL A 213 -3.66 3.04 14.36
C VAL A 213 -4.33 2.75 15.70
N SER A 214 -4.22 3.66 16.68
CA SER A 214 -4.81 3.45 17.98
C SER A 214 -6.34 3.34 17.92
N ASN A 215 -7.01 4.21 17.16
CA ASN A 215 -8.47 4.20 17.05
C ASN A 215 -8.96 3.10 16.10
N GLY A 216 -8.26 2.81 15.01
CA GLY A 216 -8.59 1.68 14.13
C GLY A 216 -8.47 0.33 14.83
N LEU A 217 -7.47 0.13 15.70
CA LEU A 217 -7.34 -1.07 16.51
C LEU A 217 -8.50 -1.25 17.50
N LYS A 218 -9.05 -0.17 18.07
CA LYS A 218 -10.24 -0.26 18.93
C LYS A 218 -11.43 -0.84 18.15
N ILE A 219 -11.64 -0.37 16.91
CA ILE A 219 -12.72 -0.86 16.05
C ILE A 219 -12.47 -2.31 15.64
N LEU A 220 -11.24 -2.68 15.27
CA LEU A 220 -10.89 -4.06 14.91
C LEU A 220 -11.07 -5.03 16.08
N ASN A 221 -10.86 -4.60 17.32
CA ASN A 221 -11.09 -5.40 18.52
C ASN A 221 -12.56 -5.54 18.89
N ASP A 222 -13.43 -4.71 18.34
CA ASP A 222 -14.89 -4.87 18.46
C ASP A 222 -15.43 -5.71 17.28
N THR A 223 -14.99 -6.94 17.20
CA THR A 223 -15.28 -7.84 16.08
C THR A 223 -16.79 -8.11 15.89
N ALA A 224 -17.57 -8.00 16.95
CA ALA A 224 -19.04 -8.16 16.89
C ALA A 224 -19.71 -7.03 16.08
N HIS A 225 -19.11 -5.83 16.08
CA HIS A 225 -19.63 -4.66 15.38
C HIS A 225 -18.78 -4.28 14.14
N LEU A 226 -17.70 -5.02 13.87
CA LEU A 226 -16.89 -4.81 12.67
C LEU A 226 -17.72 -5.18 11.42
N LYS A 227 -18.07 -4.18 10.64
CA LYS A 227 -19.00 -4.32 9.52
C LYS A 227 -18.44 -5.12 8.35
N ASN A 228 -17.13 -5.03 8.11
CA ASN A 228 -16.51 -5.72 6.99
C ASN A 228 -16.46 -7.24 7.22
N THR A 229 -17.17 -7.97 6.38
CA THR A 229 -17.30 -9.44 6.47
C THR A 229 -15.95 -10.12 6.21
N GLY A 230 -15.20 -9.71 5.19
CA GLY A 230 -13.90 -10.30 4.85
C GLY A 230 -12.88 -10.15 5.96
N MET A 231 -12.73 -8.93 6.51
CA MET A 231 -11.80 -8.68 7.61
C MET A 231 -12.19 -9.45 8.87
N ARG A 232 -13.49 -9.52 9.19
CA ARG A 232 -13.98 -10.30 10.33
C ARG A 232 -13.65 -11.77 10.19
N LYS A 233 -13.86 -12.36 9.00
CA LYS A 233 -13.52 -13.78 8.74
C LYS A 233 -12.02 -14.03 8.73
N MET A 234 -11.22 -13.12 8.22
CA MET A 234 -9.76 -13.21 8.33
C MET A 234 -9.27 -13.20 9.78
N ILE A 235 -9.82 -12.33 10.62
CA ILE A 235 -9.51 -12.26 12.06
C ILE A 235 -9.89 -13.57 12.76
N GLU A 236 -11.07 -14.10 12.46
CA GLU A 236 -11.59 -15.36 13.01
C GLU A 236 -10.69 -16.55 12.64
N LEU A 237 -10.38 -16.73 11.36
CA LEU A 237 -9.55 -17.83 10.85
C LEU A 237 -8.09 -17.76 11.30
N LEU A 238 -7.58 -16.57 11.54
CA LEU A 238 -6.25 -16.37 12.13
C LEU A 238 -6.24 -16.47 13.67
N GLU A 239 -7.39 -16.74 14.29
CA GLU A 239 -7.53 -16.86 15.76
C GLU A 239 -7.02 -15.60 16.50
N LEU A 240 -7.42 -14.42 16.02
CA LEU A 240 -7.00 -13.12 16.57
C LEU A 240 -8.08 -12.44 17.42
N SER A 241 -9.22 -13.09 17.65
CA SER A 241 -10.43 -12.49 18.24
C SER A 241 -10.27 -11.95 19.66
N GLU A 242 -9.27 -12.39 20.41
CA GLU A 242 -9.10 -11.97 21.81
C GLU A 242 -8.31 -10.68 22.01
N HIS A 243 -7.38 -10.35 21.13
CA HIS A 243 -6.59 -9.12 21.25
C HIS A 243 -5.77 -8.76 20.01
N ILE A 244 -6.33 -7.94 19.13
CA ILE A 244 -5.63 -7.45 17.92
C ILE A 244 -4.72 -6.28 18.31
N LYS A 245 -3.43 -6.43 18.04
CA LYS A 245 -2.38 -5.41 18.23
C LYS A 245 -1.78 -5.02 16.87
N SER A 246 -0.96 -3.98 16.85
CA SER A 246 -0.19 -3.62 15.65
C SER A 246 0.63 -4.82 15.11
N GLY A 247 1.23 -5.61 15.99
CA GLY A 247 1.91 -6.86 15.59
C GLY A 247 1.00 -7.87 14.91
N SER A 248 -0.29 -7.97 15.28
CA SER A 248 -1.26 -8.83 14.59
C SER A 248 -1.50 -8.36 13.15
N LEU A 249 -1.56 -7.05 12.93
CA LEU A 249 -1.68 -6.46 11.60
C LEU A 249 -0.41 -6.71 10.76
N GLY A 250 0.75 -6.33 11.27
CA GLY A 250 2.01 -6.39 10.51
C GLY A 250 2.56 -7.81 10.30
N PHE A 251 2.30 -8.78 11.20
CA PHE A 251 2.90 -10.12 11.16
C PHE A 251 1.91 -11.25 10.90
N ARG A 252 0.60 -11.00 10.93
CA ARG A 252 -0.42 -12.03 10.69
C ARG A 252 -1.33 -11.67 9.52
N ILE A 253 -2.09 -10.56 9.58
CA ILE A 253 -3.05 -10.16 8.55
C ILE A 253 -2.33 -9.64 7.29
N GLY A 254 -1.43 -8.67 7.43
CA GLY A 254 -0.72 -8.07 6.31
C GLY A 254 0.05 -9.07 5.44
N PRO A 255 0.82 -10.00 6.03
CA PRO A 255 1.50 -11.04 5.26
C PRO A 255 0.57 -11.93 4.42
N CYS A 256 -0.66 -12.20 4.87
CA CYS A 256 -1.63 -12.97 4.07
C CYS A 256 -2.09 -12.19 2.83
N ILE A 257 -2.40 -10.89 2.98
CA ILE A 257 -2.79 -10.04 1.85
C ILE A 257 -1.60 -9.87 0.87
N ASN A 258 -0.40 -9.60 1.40
CA ASN A 258 0.81 -9.47 0.59
C ASN A 258 1.21 -10.75 -0.16
N ALA A 259 0.84 -11.93 0.35
CA ALA A 259 1.18 -13.20 -0.29
C ALA A 259 0.47 -13.36 -1.64
N ALA A 260 -0.77 -12.94 -1.76
CA ALA A 260 -1.51 -12.95 -3.02
C ALA A 260 -0.77 -12.13 -4.10
N GLY A 261 -0.36 -10.89 -3.80
CA GLY A 261 0.40 -10.07 -4.75
C GLY A 261 1.78 -10.61 -5.10
N ARG A 262 2.28 -11.62 -4.38
CA ARG A 262 3.57 -12.26 -4.66
C ARG A 262 3.44 -13.54 -5.47
N LEU A 263 2.46 -14.37 -5.18
CA LEU A 263 2.35 -15.74 -5.71
C LEU A 263 1.19 -15.92 -6.68
N ASP A 264 0.21 -15.01 -6.66
CA ASP A 264 -1.02 -15.11 -7.45
C ASP A 264 -1.50 -13.69 -7.87
N ASP A 265 -2.75 -13.37 -7.61
CA ASP A 265 -3.42 -12.11 -7.97
C ASP A 265 -3.68 -11.27 -6.71
N ALA A 266 -3.04 -10.11 -6.63
CA ALA A 266 -3.24 -9.16 -5.51
C ALA A 266 -4.70 -8.73 -5.34
N SER A 267 -5.54 -8.88 -6.38
CA SER A 267 -6.98 -8.59 -6.30
C SER A 267 -7.73 -9.51 -5.33
N LEU A 268 -7.18 -10.67 -4.94
CA LEU A 268 -7.80 -11.58 -3.97
C LEU A 268 -8.02 -10.90 -2.62
N GLY A 269 -7.01 -10.15 -2.13
CA GLY A 269 -7.13 -9.37 -0.89
C GLY A 269 -8.25 -8.33 -0.97
N LEU A 270 -8.33 -7.62 -2.09
CA LEU A 270 -9.40 -6.65 -2.32
C LEU A 270 -10.77 -7.30 -2.47
N LYS A 271 -10.88 -8.41 -3.21
CA LYS A 271 -12.13 -9.19 -3.35
C LYS A 271 -12.64 -9.67 -1.99
N MET A 272 -11.74 -10.16 -1.12
CA MET A 272 -12.10 -10.55 0.24
C MET A 272 -12.69 -9.38 1.04
N LEU A 273 -12.13 -8.17 0.91
CA LEU A 273 -12.65 -6.99 1.60
C LEU A 273 -13.97 -6.49 1.00
N MET A 274 -14.20 -6.69 -0.29
CA MET A 274 -15.40 -6.20 -1.00
C MET A 274 -16.62 -7.11 -0.86
N THR A 275 -16.42 -8.40 -0.60
CA THR A 275 -17.55 -9.35 -0.51
C THR A 275 -18.36 -9.15 0.77
N GLU A 276 -19.69 -9.24 0.63
CA GLU A 276 -20.64 -9.25 1.74
C GLU A 276 -21.12 -10.69 2.06
N ASP A 277 -20.81 -11.65 1.18
CA ASP A 277 -21.14 -13.07 1.38
C ASP A 277 -20.16 -13.76 2.32
N GLU A 278 -20.66 -14.33 3.42
CA GLU A 278 -19.81 -14.96 4.43
C GLU A 278 -19.06 -16.20 3.91
N LYS A 279 -19.68 -16.99 3.01
CA LYS A 279 -19.03 -18.19 2.49
C LYS A 279 -17.90 -17.85 1.55
N GLU A 280 -18.12 -16.83 0.71
CA GLU A 280 -17.09 -16.31 -0.17
C GLU A 280 -15.95 -15.67 0.64
N ALA A 281 -16.27 -14.88 1.67
CA ALA A 281 -15.27 -14.30 2.58
C ALA A 281 -14.39 -15.36 3.24
N VAL A 282 -14.99 -16.45 3.75
CA VAL A 282 -14.26 -17.59 4.33
C VAL A 282 -13.36 -18.26 3.28
N LYS A 283 -13.88 -18.48 2.06
CA LYS A 283 -13.10 -19.06 0.97
C LYS A 283 -11.87 -18.22 0.64
N LEU A 284 -12.07 -16.91 0.38
CA LEU A 284 -11.00 -15.99 0.01
C LEU A 284 -9.98 -15.79 1.15
N ALA A 285 -10.43 -15.72 2.40
CA ALA A 285 -9.54 -15.61 3.54
C ALA A 285 -8.68 -16.88 3.72
N ASN A 286 -9.23 -18.07 3.56
CA ASN A 286 -8.43 -19.31 3.59
C ASN A 286 -7.43 -19.38 2.45
N GLU A 287 -7.80 -18.96 1.24
CA GLU A 287 -6.90 -18.89 0.09
C GLU A 287 -5.70 -17.97 0.38
N LEU A 288 -5.94 -16.77 0.93
CA LEU A 288 -4.89 -15.85 1.34
C LEU A 288 -3.97 -16.42 2.44
N ILE A 289 -4.54 -17.15 3.40
CA ILE A 289 -3.76 -17.82 4.46
C ILE A 289 -2.89 -18.92 3.85
N THR A 290 -3.42 -19.73 2.95
CA THR A 290 -2.67 -20.80 2.25
C THR A 290 -1.53 -20.22 1.43
N LEU A 291 -1.77 -19.19 0.62
CA LEU A 291 -0.72 -18.49 -0.13
C LEU A 291 0.39 -17.92 0.78
N ASN A 292 0.02 -17.47 1.97
CA ASN A 292 1.01 -17.00 2.93
C ASN A 292 1.89 -18.12 3.52
N GLU A 293 1.32 -19.30 3.77
CA GLU A 293 2.11 -20.47 4.19
C GLU A 293 3.05 -20.93 3.05
N GLU A 294 2.55 -21.05 1.83
CA GLU A 294 3.38 -21.36 0.64
C GLU A 294 4.53 -20.36 0.48
N ARG A 295 4.25 -19.05 0.60
CA ARG A 295 5.29 -18.02 0.57
C ARG A 295 6.32 -18.22 1.67
N LYS A 296 5.91 -18.60 2.90
CA LYS A 296 6.85 -18.88 4.00
C LYS A 296 7.76 -20.06 3.69
N GLU A 297 7.21 -21.14 3.14
CA GLU A 297 7.95 -22.33 2.75
C GLU A 297 8.97 -22.01 1.66
N LEU A 298 8.53 -21.37 0.57
CA LEU A 298 9.42 -20.92 -0.52
C LEU A 298 10.55 -20.01 0.00
N THR A 299 10.20 -19.10 0.91
CA THR A 299 11.20 -18.18 1.49
C THR A 299 12.18 -18.92 2.40
N ALA A 300 11.74 -19.92 3.16
CA ALA A 300 12.61 -20.71 4.03
C ALA A 300 13.60 -21.51 3.18
N GLN A 301 13.10 -22.28 2.20
CA GLN A 301 13.94 -23.08 1.30
C GLN A 301 14.98 -22.21 0.59
N ALA A 302 14.55 -21.12 -0.06
CA ALA A 302 15.48 -20.24 -0.77
C ALA A 302 16.50 -19.55 0.17
N THR A 303 16.15 -19.36 1.45
CA THR A 303 17.09 -18.83 2.44
C THR A 303 18.15 -19.86 2.81
N ASP A 304 17.78 -21.13 3.00
CA ASP A 304 18.68 -22.22 3.32
C ASP A 304 19.63 -22.50 2.14
N ASP A 305 19.10 -22.49 0.90
CA ASP A 305 19.92 -22.62 -0.32
C ASP A 305 20.93 -21.48 -0.45
N ALA A 306 20.52 -20.24 -0.14
CA ALA A 306 21.42 -19.09 -0.16
C ALA A 306 22.53 -19.21 0.89
N ILE A 307 22.21 -19.69 2.10
CA ILE A 307 23.18 -19.91 3.17
C ILE A 307 24.19 -20.98 2.75
N THR A 308 23.73 -22.10 2.22
CA THR A 308 24.58 -23.19 1.73
C THR A 308 25.55 -22.69 0.67
N GLN A 309 25.07 -21.96 -0.33
CA GLN A 309 25.91 -21.41 -1.38
C GLN A 309 26.95 -20.40 -0.84
N ILE A 310 26.58 -19.55 0.13
CA ILE A 310 27.50 -18.59 0.75
C ILE A 310 28.63 -19.33 1.47
N GLU A 311 28.32 -20.39 2.22
CA GLU A 311 29.28 -21.17 2.98
C GLU A 311 30.22 -22.01 2.09
N GLU A 312 29.68 -22.68 1.06
CA GLU A 312 30.45 -23.49 0.12
C GLU A 312 31.41 -22.66 -0.77
N THR A 313 31.04 -21.42 -1.11
CA THR A 313 31.84 -20.56 -2.00
C THR A 313 32.78 -19.61 -1.26
N ASN A 314 32.89 -19.71 0.09
CA ASN A 314 33.63 -18.77 0.93
C ASN A 314 33.26 -17.31 0.68
N ALA A 315 31.99 -17.05 0.30
CA ALA A 315 31.52 -15.71 -0.03
C ALA A 315 31.61 -14.71 1.16
N LEU A 316 31.75 -15.23 2.39
CA LEU A 316 31.95 -14.41 3.61
C LEU A 316 33.30 -13.67 3.63
N GLU A 317 34.24 -13.99 2.77
CA GLU A 317 35.47 -13.20 2.59
C GLU A 317 35.21 -11.88 1.84
N ARG A 318 34.06 -11.76 1.15
CA ARG A 318 33.68 -10.57 0.39
C ARG A 318 32.87 -9.58 1.21
N PRO A 319 33.01 -8.28 1.00
CA PRO A 319 32.24 -7.25 1.71
C PRO A 319 30.75 -7.20 1.32
N VAL A 320 30.40 -7.73 0.15
CA VAL A 320 29.04 -7.78 -0.40
C VAL A 320 28.73 -9.22 -0.80
N LEU A 321 27.55 -9.70 -0.39
CA LEU A 321 27.08 -11.03 -0.73
C LEU A 321 26.22 -10.97 -2.00
N VAL A 322 26.64 -11.69 -3.04
CA VAL A 322 25.86 -11.86 -4.27
C VAL A 322 25.62 -13.35 -4.46
N VAL A 323 24.36 -13.74 -4.42
CA VAL A 323 23.94 -15.14 -4.47
C VAL A 323 22.99 -15.32 -5.65
N TYR A 324 23.23 -16.32 -6.48
CA TYR A 324 22.33 -16.69 -7.57
C TYR A 324 21.59 -17.98 -7.22
N LEU A 325 20.28 -17.88 -7.18
CA LEU A 325 19.36 -18.99 -6.89
C LEU A 325 18.44 -19.19 -8.09
N LYS A 326 18.76 -20.15 -8.94
CA LYS A 326 18.07 -20.40 -10.20
C LYS A 326 16.56 -20.59 -10.02
N ASP A 327 16.17 -21.37 -9.02
CA ASP A 327 14.79 -21.80 -8.78
C ASP A 327 14.06 -20.93 -7.74
N CYS A 328 14.66 -19.82 -7.29
CA CYS A 328 14.03 -18.91 -6.36
C CYS A 328 12.95 -18.08 -7.09
N HIS A 329 11.72 -18.11 -6.59
CA HIS A 329 10.66 -17.27 -7.13
C HIS A 329 11.02 -15.78 -6.96
N GLU A 330 10.97 -15.01 -8.05
CA GLU A 330 11.44 -13.61 -8.08
C GLU A 330 10.79 -12.71 -7.02
N SER A 331 9.52 -12.97 -6.66
CA SER A 331 8.78 -12.18 -5.68
C SER A 331 9.24 -12.37 -4.24
N VAL A 332 9.96 -13.46 -3.92
CA VAL A 332 10.51 -13.71 -2.58
C VAL A 332 12.01 -13.38 -2.47
N ALA A 333 12.70 -13.16 -3.57
CA ALA A 333 14.13 -12.82 -3.59
C ALA A 333 14.49 -11.65 -2.66
N GLY A 334 13.64 -10.63 -2.58
CA GLY A 334 13.84 -9.48 -1.68
C GLY A 334 13.67 -9.82 -0.19
N ILE A 335 12.88 -10.83 0.15
CA ILE A 335 12.74 -11.32 1.54
C ILE A 335 13.98 -12.13 1.90
N VAL A 336 14.43 -13.00 1.01
CA VAL A 336 15.66 -13.79 1.19
C VAL A 336 16.86 -12.88 1.36
N ALA A 337 17.02 -11.85 0.51
CA ALA A 337 18.08 -10.84 0.66
C ALA A 337 18.05 -10.16 2.04
N GLY A 338 16.84 -9.87 2.55
CA GLY A 338 16.66 -9.33 3.90
C GLY A 338 17.18 -10.27 4.99
N ARG A 339 16.81 -11.56 4.93
CA ARG A 339 17.28 -12.57 5.90
C ARG A 339 18.79 -12.81 5.85
N ILE A 340 19.37 -12.84 4.67
CA ILE A 340 20.83 -12.96 4.49
C ILE A 340 21.54 -11.75 5.06
N ARG A 341 21.05 -10.53 4.76
CA ARG A 341 21.57 -9.29 5.36
C ARG A 341 21.49 -9.31 6.90
N GLU A 342 20.40 -9.77 7.46
CA GLU A 342 20.24 -9.86 8.93
C GLU A 342 21.18 -10.87 9.56
N LYS A 343 21.33 -12.04 8.93
CA LYS A 343 22.20 -13.11 9.44
C LYS A 343 23.68 -12.72 9.43
N TYR A 344 24.15 -12.07 8.34
CA TYR A 344 25.58 -11.82 8.14
C TYR A 344 25.99 -10.35 8.31
N TYR A 345 25.00 -9.45 8.50
CA TYR A 345 25.20 -8.01 8.58
C TYR A 345 26.06 -7.44 7.43
N ARG A 346 25.72 -7.82 6.19
CA ARG A 346 26.36 -7.37 4.95
C ARG A 346 25.33 -7.03 3.90
N PRO A 347 25.65 -6.10 2.98
CA PRO A 347 24.79 -5.91 1.81
C PRO A 347 24.62 -7.22 1.07
N ALA A 348 23.39 -7.59 0.74
CA ALA A 348 23.07 -8.86 0.10
C ALA A 348 22.22 -8.65 -1.15
N TYR A 349 22.60 -9.27 -2.25
CA TYR A 349 21.86 -9.37 -3.50
C TYR A 349 21.50 -10.83 -3.75
N ILE A 350 20.21 -11.09 -3.98
CA ILE A 350 19.73 -12.40 -4.45
C ILE A 350 19.29 -12.22 -5.89
N LEU A 351 19.90 -12.99 -6.77
CA LEU A 351 19.61 -13.06 -8.21
C LEU A 351 18.85 -14.35 -8.50
N THR A 352 17.93 -14.28 -9.43
CA THR A 352 17.17 -15.45 -9.91
C THR A 352 16.82 -15.30 -11.38
N ASP A 353 16.37 -16.37 -12.02
CA ASP A 353 15.87 -16.33 -13.39
C ASP A 353 14.50 -15.65 -13.42
N GLY A 354 14.34 -14.69 -14.30
CA GLY A 354 13.07 -14.04 -14.60
C GLY A 354 12.71 -14.25 -16.07
N GLU A 355 11.48 -13.94 -16.46
CA GLU A 355 10.99 -14.13 -17.84
C GLU A 355 11.86 -13.46 -18.92
N LYS A 356 12.51 -12.34 -18.60
CA LYS A 356 13.31 -11.54 -19.54
C LYS A 356 14.81 -11.54 -19.23
N GLY A 357 15.29 -12.52 -18.49
CA GLY A 357 16.67 -12.63 -18.05
C GLY A 357 16.81 -12.57 -16.53
N LEU A 358 18.04 -12.41 -16.04
CA LEU A 358 18.30 -12.37 -14.60
C LEU A 358 17.59 -11.19 -13.94
N LYS A 359 16.90 -11.48 -12.86
CA LYS A 359 16.34 -10.50 -11.94
C LYS A 359 16.98 -10.61 -10.57
N GLY A 360 16.94 -9.55 -9.78
CA GLY A 360 17.47 -9.61 -8.43
C GLY A 360 16.87 -8.57 -7.50
N SER A 361 17.01 -8.86 -6.23
CA SER A 361 16.68 -7.94 -5.16
C SER A 361 17.84 -7.80 -4.21
N GLY A 362 18.09 -6.58 -3.74
CA GLY A 362 19.15 -6.32 -2.76
C GLY A 362 18.62 -5.69 -1.47
N ARG A 363 19.37 -5.92 -0.39
CA ARG A 363 19.16 -5.28 0.91
C ARG A 363 20.47 -4.77 1.46
N SER A 364 20.48 -3.49 1.84
CA SER A 364 21.67 -2.80 2.31
C SER A 364 21.80 -2.81 3.83
N ILE A 365 22.99 -2.39 4.29
CA ILE A 365 23.27 -2.01 5.66
C ILE A 365 23.59 -0.51 5.71
N PRO A 366 23.53 0.14 6.89
CA PRO A 366 23.96 1.53 7.03
C PRO A 366 25.38 1.76 6.49
N GLY A 367 25.56 2.85 5.75
CA GLY A 367 26.84 3.21 5.16
C GLY A 367 27.14 2.62 3.77
N TYR A 368 26.28 1.76 3.21
CA TYR A 368 26.43 1.23 1.87
C TYR A 368 25.28 1.64 0.95
N HIS A 369 25.55 2.40 -0.10
CA HIS A 369 24.56 2.90 -1.05
C HIS A 369 24.45 1.98 -2.26
N MET A 370 23.50 1.01 -2.21
CA MET A 370 23.36 -0.05 -3.22
C MET A 370 23.14 0.47 -4.65
N GLN A 371 22.30 1.48 -4.80
CA GLN A 371 22.00 2.04 -6.14
C GLN A 371 23.24 2.63 -6.77
N GLN A 372 24.01 3.43 -6.01
CA GLN A 372 25.25 4.02 -6.50
C GLN A 372 26.29 2.94 -6.80
N ALA A 373 26.38 1.90 -5.98
CA ALA A 373 27.27 0.77 -6.23
C ALA A 373 26.93 0.07 -7.56
N LEU A 374 25.65 -0.18 -7.84
CA LEU A 374 25.22 -0.79 -9.12
C LEU A 374 25.50 0.14 -10.32
N GLN A 375 25.30 1.45 -10.19
CA GLN A 375 25.61 2.41 -11.24
C GLN A 375 27.11 2.45 -11.57
N ASN A 376 27.97 2.23 -10.58
CA ASN A 376 29.43 2.21 -10.78
C ASN A 376 29.93 0.87 -11.39
N CYS A 377 29.09 -0.13 -11.54
CA CYS A 377 29.41 -1.41 -12.17
C CYS A 377 29.08 -1.45 -13.69
N GLN A 378 28.63 -0.35 -14.27
CA GLN A 378 28.27 -0.24 -15.69
C GLN A 378 29.47 0.17 -16.55
#